data_f64d80ed95c9b4565a79b82cec7d213e
#
_entry.id   f64d80ed95c9b4565a79b82cec7d213e
#
_cell.length_a   1.000
_cell.length_b   1.000
_cell.length_c   1.000
_cell.angle_alpha   90.00
_cell.angle_beta   90.00
_cell.angle_gamma   90.00
#
_symmetry.space_group_name_H-M   'P 1'
#
loop_
_entity.id
_entity.type
_entity.pdbx_description
1 polymer ?
#
loop_
_entity_poly.entity_id
_entity_poly.type
_entity_poly.pdbx_seq_one_letter_code
_entity_poly.pdbx_strand_id
1 'polypeptide(L)'
;HQPRRQRQMCIRDSHYSVLNGGKRIRPQLVLLMAEALKVDVSPKTIDLMAAAGELIHCYSLIHDDLPSMDDDDFRRGKLSCHKKFDEATAILAGDAIQPLALEILTTIKDEKLKPDQKLKIINLFAKACGPKGMVEGQSRDLAAEGKKINIKDLDEIHYLKTGKLIEACVESICILKDGLLKKDVKAFLNFARKFGLAFQIKDDILDVLGDEKKIGKPLNSDSEKNKATYPAIIGLKASQERAEKLCFDALKIL
;
A
#
# COMPACT_ATOMS: atom_id res chain seq x y z
N HIS A 1 25.36 25.67 13.11
CA HIS A 1 24.08 26.26 12.66
C HIS A 1 23.36 25.46 11.52
N GLN A 2 24.01 24.43 10.95
CA GLN A 2 23.38 23.55 9.94
C GLN A 2 22.39 22.48 10.48
N PRO A 3 22.55 21.89 11.69
CA PRO A 3 21.69 20.77 12.13
C PRO A 3 20.20 21.08 12.22
N ARG A 4 19.81 22.33 12.54
CA ARG A 4 18.38 22.72 12.62
C ARG A 4 17.73 22.86 11.23
N ARG A 5 18.48 23.32 10.23
CA ARG A 5 17.96 23.43 8.83
C ARG A 5 17.80 22.05 8.19
N GLN A 6 18.72 21.12 8.39
CA GLN A 6 18.62 19.75 7.90
C GLN A 6 17.46 18.99 8.53
N ARG A 7 17.27 19.08 9.86
CA ARG A 7 16.12 18.46 10.56
C ARG A 7 14.78 19.02 10.07
N GLN A 8 14.69 20.32 9.77
CA GLN A 8 13.50 20.94 9.17
C GLN A 8 13.29 20.53 7.72
N MET A 9 14.34 20.26 6.94
CA MET A 9 14.24 19.74 5.57
C MET A 9 13.59 18.34 5.57
N CYS A 10 14.16 17.36 6.24
CA CYS A 10 13.62 15.98 6.24
C CYS A 10 12.15 15.91 6.71
N ILE A 11 11.77 16.71 7.72
CA ILE A 11 10.38 16.78 8.19
C ILE A 11 9.46 17.36 7.11
N ARG A 12 9.88 18.45 6.46
CA ARG A 12 9.07 19.12 5.42
C ARG A 12 8.86 18.22 4.20
N ASP A 13 9.89 17.50 3.79
CA ASP A 13 9.88 16.70 2.59
C ASP A 13 9.06 15.40 2.80
N SER A 14 9.19 14.79 3.98
CA SER A 14 8.32 13.69 4.40
C SER A 14 6.86 14.13 4.52
N HIS A 15 6.59 15.31 5.12
CA HIS A 15 5.23 15.88 5.20
C HIS A 15 4.64 16.15 3.82
N TYR A 16 5.45 16.65 2.88
CA TYR A 16 4.99 16.89 1.50
C TYR A 16 4.39 15.62 0.88
N SER A 17 5.08 14.50 1.00
CA SER A 17 4.65 13.23 0.40
C SER A 17 3.53 12.55 1.19
N VAL A 18 3.61 12.54 2.52
CA VAL A 18 2.63 11.87 3.39
C VAL A 18 1.29 12.61 3.40
N LEU A 19 1.28 13.95 3.43
CA LEU A 19 0.06 14.75 3.54
C LEU A 19 -0.53 15.16 2.19
N ASN A 20 0.02 14.69 1.08
CA ASN A 20 -0.39 15.03 -0.28
C ASN A 20 -1.69 14.32 -0.74
N GLY A 21 -2.73 14.27 0.06
CA GLY A 21 -4.02 13.68 -0.32
C GLY A 21 -3.98 12.16 -0.50
N GLY A 22 -4.81 11.64 -1.41
CA GLY A 22 -4.96 10.20 -1.68
C GLY A 22 -6.22 9.61 -1.06
N LYS A 23 -6.65 8.43 -1.56
CA LYS A 23 -7.90 7.76 -1.14
C LYS A 23 -7.82 7.17 0.28
N ARG A 24 -6.63 7.05 0.88
CA ARG A 24 -6.42 6.50 2.23
C ARG A 24 -7.10 5.14 2.47
N ILE A 25 -7.08 4.26 1.48
CA ILE A 25 -7.76 2.96 1.52
C ILE A 25 -7.24 2.07 2.67
N ARG A 26 -5.92 2.05 2.91
CA ARG A 26 -5.31 1.24 3.98
C ARG A 26 -5.74 1.70 5.37
N PRO A 27 -5.67 2.99 5.71
CA PRO A 27 -6.27 3.53 6.93
C PRO A 27 -7.76 3.21 7.07
N GLN A 28 -8.56 3.40 6.01
CA GLN A 28 -9.99 3.10 6.03
C GLN A 28 -10.27 1.62 6.34
N LEU A 29 -9.51 0.70 5.75
CA LEU A 29 -9.65 -0.73 6.05
C LEU A 29 -9.36 -1.04 7.52
N VAL A 30 -8.31 -0.44 8.09
CA VAL A 30 -7.99 -0.60 9.52
C VAL A 30 -9.14 -0.10 10.39
N LEU A 31 -9.65 1.10 10.13
CA LEU A 31 -10.74 1.70 10.91
C LEU A 31 -12.04 0.90 10.80
N LEU A 32 -12.46 0.56 9.58
CA LEU A 32 -13.69 -0.20 9.33
C LEU A 32 -13.64 -1.61 9.92
N MET A 33 -12.50 -2.29 9.81
CA MET A 33 -12.30 -3.61 10.43
C MET A 33 -12.33 -3.52 11.95
N ALA A 34 -11.74 -2.48 12.55
CA ALA A 34 -11.74 -2.29 13.99
C ALA A 34 -13.17 -2.06 14.52
N GLU A 35 -13.98 -1.27 13.80
CA GLU A 35 -15.38 -1.04 14.09
C GLU A 35 -16.22 -2.33 13.95
N ALA A 36 -16.08 -3.05 12.81
CA ALA A 36 -16.82 -4.27 12.53
C ALA A 36 -16.54 -5.38 13.55
N LEU A 37 -15.28 -5.56 13.94
CA LEU A 37 -14.88 -6.57 14.93
C LEU A 37 -15.06 -6.09 16.37
N LYS A 38 -15.38 -4.83 16.60
CA LYS A 38 -15.53 -4.23 17.94
C LYS A 38 -14.33 -4.58 18.82
N VAL A 39 -13.12 -4.23 18.34
CA VAL A 39 -11.88 -4.48 19.09
C VAL A 39 -11.80 -3.61 20.34
N ASP A 40 -11.32 -4.17 21.43
CA ASP A 40 -11.27 -3.47 22.73
C ASP A 40 -9.88 -2.87 22.98
N VAL A 41 -9.53 -1.86 22.19
CA VAL A 41 -8.35 -1.00 22.37
C VAL A 41 -8.75 0.47 22.17
N SER A 42 -7.89 1.39 22.58
CA SER A 42 -8.18 2.82 22.44
C SER A 42 -8.24 3.24 20.95
N PRO A 43 -9.08 4.25 20.61
CA PRO A 43 -9.10 4.82 19.25
C PRO A 43 -7.71 5.26 18.79
N LYS A 44 -6.89 5.82 19.68
CA LYS A 44 -5.52 6.22 19.38
C LYS A 44 -4.64 5.04 18.93
N THR A 45 -4.84 3.85 19.49
CA THR A 45 -4.14 2.62 19.06
C THR A 45 -4.48 2.30 17.61
N ILE A 46 -5.76 2.35 17.25
CA ILE A 46 -6.23 2.10 15.88
C ILE A 46 -5.68 3.16 14.92
N ASP A 47 -5.71 4.44 15.30
CA ASP A 47 -5.17 5.55 14.50
C ASP A 47 -3.67 5.36 14.22
N LEU A 48 -2.88 4.95 15.21
CA LEU A 48 -1.45 4.68 15.04
C LEU A 48 -1.19 3.49 14.11
N MET A 49 -2.00 2.44 14.20
CA MET A 49 -1.92 1.29 13.29
C MET A 49 -2.31 1.67 11.85
N ALA A 50 -3.37 2.45 11.68
CA ALA A 50 -3.79 2.99 10.40
C ALA A 50 -2.70 3.89 9.78
N ALA A 51 -2.09 4.76 10.59
CA ALA A 51 -0.99 5.61 10.19
C ALA A 51 0.25 4.80 9.77
N ALA A 52 0.60 3.74 10.50
CA ALA A 52 1.72 2.87 10.13
C ALA A 52 1.53 2.23 8.75
N GLY A 53 0.35 1.69 8.47
CA GLY A 53 0.02 1.13 7.16
C GLY A 53 0.12 2.16 6.02
N GLU A 54 -0.32 3.40 6.27
CA GLU A 54 -0.22 4.47 5.27
C GLU A 54 1.20 5.00 5.10
N LEU A 55 1.99 5.10 6.17
CA LEU A 55 3.40 5.49 6.09
C LEU A 55 4.21 4.49 5.27
N ILE A 56 3.99 3.18 5.47
CA ILE A 56 4.60 2.14 4.65
C ILE A 56 4.23 2.33 3.18
N HIS A 57 2.97 2.62 2.87
CA HIS A 57 2.55 2.91 1.50
C HIS A 57 3.18 4.21 0.97
N CYS A 58 3.30 5.24 1.79
CA CYS A 58 3.88 6.52 1.34
C CYS A 58 5.35 6.41 0.98
N TYR A 59 6.16 5.70 1.79
CA TYR A 59 7.57 5.52 1.44
C TYR A 59 7.73 4.74 0.13
N SER A 60 6.89 3.70 -0.08
CA SER A 60 6.98 2.90 -1.30
C SER A 60 6.67 3.73 -2.54
N LEU A 61 5.70 4.65 -2.47
CA LEU A 61 5.41 5.56 -3.57
C LEU A 61 6.55 6.55 -3.84
N ILE A 62 7.21 7.06 -2.78
CA ILE A 62 8.35 7.98 -2.95
C ILE A 62 9.49 7.29 -3.68
N HIS A 63 9.80 6.05 -3.30
CA HIS A 63 10.86 5.27 -3.95
C HIS A 63 10.45 4.78 -5.35
N ASP A 64 9.18 4.41 -5.54
CA ASP A 64 8.63 3.99 -6.82
C ASP A 64 8.73 5.10 -7.89
N ASP A 65 8.56 6.36 -7.48
CA ASP A 65 8.62 7.52 -8.37
C ASP A 65 10.04 7.89 -8.82
N LEU A 66 11.11 7.33 -8.23
CA LEU A 66 12.49 7.68 -8.55
C LEU A 66 12.87 7.34 -10.01
N PRO A 67 13.85 8.06 -10.60
CA PRO A 67 14.31 7.79 -11.98
C PRO A 67 14.84 6.38 -12.23
N SER A 68 15.35 5.72 -11.18
CA SER A 68 15.82 4.32 -11.24
C SER A 68 14.68 3.29 -11.11
N MET A 69 13.45 3.75 -10.95
CA MET A 69 12.25 2.95 -10.78
C MET A 69 11.22 3.33 -11.87
N ASP A 70 10.09 3.89 -11.50
CA ASP A 70 9.04 4.27 -12.45
C ASP A 70 9.29 5.61 -13.16
N ASP A 71 10.20 6.47 -12.65
CA ASP A 71 10.48 7.83 -13.15
C ASP A 71 9.21 8.66 -13.36
N ASP A 72 8.35 8.68 -12.36
CA ASP A 72 7.09 9.42 -12.41
C ASP A 72 7.29 10.88 -11.98
N ASP A 73 6.97 11.83 -12.87
CA ASP A 73 7.05 13.27 -12.58
C ASP A 73 5.97 13.74 -11.61
N PHE A 74 4.81 13.09 -11.60
CA PHE A 74 3.64 13.48 -10.82
C PHE A 74 3.08 12.36 -9.96
N ARG A 75 2.68 12.72 -8.74
CA ARG A 75 1.99 11.84 -7.81
C ARG A 75 0.81 12.56 -7.16
N ARG A 76 -0.41 12.02 -7.30
CA ARG A 76 -1.63 12.61 -6.74
C ARG A 76 -1.84 14.07 -7.19
N GLY A 77 -1.52 14.39 -8.45
CA GLY A 77 -1.69 15.73 -9.03
C GLY A 77 -0.65 16.77 -8.62
N LYS A 78 0.42 16.37 -7.94
CA LYS A 78 1.57 17.23 -7.59
C LYS A 78 2.86 16.59 -8.08
N LEU A 79 3.93 17.38 -8.18
CA LEU A 79 5.25 16.85 -8.49
C LEU A 79 5.62 15.72 -7.50
N SER A 80 6.24 14.65 -7.99
CA SER A 80 6.83 13.61 -7.16
C SER A 80 7.93 14.18 -6.27
N CYS A 81 8.33 13.44 -5.22
CA CYS A 81 9.29 13.95 -4.24
C CYS A 81 10.63 14.35 -4.88
N HIS A 82 11.16 13.51 -5.77
CA HIS A 82 12.44 13.77 -6.45
C HIS A 82 12.38 14.94 -7.44
N LYS A 83 11.23 15.18 -8.09
CA LYS A 83 11.03 16.34 -8.98
C LYS A 83 10.79 17.62 -8.19
N LYS A 84 10.17 17.53 -7.01
CA LYS A 84 9.90 18.70 -6.15
C LYS A 84 11.15 19.18 -5.42
N PHE A 85 12.01 18.26 -5.04
CA PHE A 85 13.24 18.52 -4.28
C PHE A 85 14.46 18.05 -5.08
N ASP A 86 14.91 16.83 -4.86
CA ASP A 86 15.97 16.13 -5.57
C ASP A 86 15.91 14.62 -5.25
N GLU A 87 16.68 13.79 -5.98
CA GLU A 87 16.72 12.34 -5.80
C GLU A 87 17.21 11.92 -4.42
N ALA A 88 18.30 12.55 -3.94
CA ALA A 88 18.88 12.23 -2.62
C ALA A 88 17.86 12.51 -1.50
N THR A 89 17.15 13.64 -1.59
CA THR A 89 16.07 13.97 -0.65
C THR A 89 14.94 12.95 -0.70
N ALA A 90 14.54 12.49 -1.87
CA ALA A 90 13.49 11.48 -2.03
C ALA A 90 13.90 10.13 -1.44
N ILE A 91 15.14 9.68 -1.70
CA ILE A 91 15.68 8.45 -1.09
C ILE A 91 15.65 8.55 0.43
N LEU A 92 16.21 9.61 1.00
CA LEU A 92 16.27 9.81 2.45
C LEU A 92 14.88 9.98 3.10
N ALA A 93 13.93 10.60 2.39
CA ALA A 93 12.54 10.70 2.87
C ALA A 93 11.88 9.32 2.97
N GLY A 94 12.03 8.47 1.97
CA GLY A 94 11.54 7.10 2.02
C GLY A 94 12.22 6.28 3.12
N ASP A 95 13.56 6.36 3.22
CA ASP A 95 14.36 5.69 4.25
C ASP A 95 13.95 6.10 5.67
N ALA A 96 13.58 7.37 5.88
CA ALA A 96 13.12 7.87 7.17
C ALA A 96 11.69 7.43 7.51
N ILE A 97 10.77 7.41 6.53
CA ILE A 97 9.35 7.07 6.73
C ILE A 97 9.18 5.58 7.03
N GLN A 98 9.98 4.71 6.40
CA GLN A 98 9.86 3.27 6.60
C GLN A 98 10.10 2.84 8.08
N PRO A 99 11.23 3.20 8.74
CA PRO A 99 11.44 2.89 10.15
C PRO A 99 10.46 3.64 11.06
N LEU A 100 10.07 4.89 10.72
CA LEU A 100 9.07 5.65 11.48
C LEU A 100 7.74 4.89 11.56
N ALA A 101 7.31 4.23 10.47
CA ALA A 101 6.09 3.43 10.47
C ALA A 101 6.13 2.29 11.50
N LEU A 102 7.27 1.65 11.69
CA LEU A 102 7.45 0.62 12.71
C LEU A 102 7.65 1.22 14.11
N GLU A 103 8.37 2.33 14.20
CA GLU A 103 8.60 3.05 15.46
C GLU A 103 7.28 3.46 16.12
N ILE A 104 6.34 4.06 15.38
CA ILE A 104 5.06 4.48 15.95
C ILE A 104 4.27 3.31 16.55
N LEU A 105 4.38 2.11 15.99
CA LEU A 105 3.77 0.90 16.55
C LEU A 105 4.40 0.51 17.89
N THR A 106 5.71 0.72 18.06
CA THR A 106 6.39 0.46 19.33
C THR A 106 5.97 1.43 20.44
N THR A 107 5.63 2.66 20.06
CA THR A 107 5.24 3.74 20.99
C THR A 107 3.80 3.63 21.50
N ILE A 108 2.99 2.70 20.96
CA ILE A 108 1.62 2.49 21.42
C ILE A 108 1.61 2.15 22.91
N LYS A 109 0.94 2.98 23.69
CA LYS A 109 0.68 2.78 25.12
C LYS A 109 -0.81 2.56 25.30
N ASP A 110 -1.19 1.30 25.46
CA ASP A 110 -2.57 0.88 25.65
C ASP A 110 -2.57 -0.37 26.53
N GLU A 111 -3.21 -0.30 27.69
CA GLU A 111 -3.24 -1.40 28.68
C GLU A 111 -3.99 -2.64 28.14
N LYS A 112 -4.89 -2.44 27.19
CA LYS A 112 -5.65 -3.50 26.54
C LYS A 112 -4.90 -4.18 25.40
N LEU A 113 -3.82 -3.58 24.91
CA LEU A 113 -2.96 -4.16 23.87
C LEU A 113 -1.89 -5.05 24.52
N LYS A 114 -2.06 -6.35 24.40
CA LYS A 114 -1.09 -7.32 24.94
C LYS A 114 0.27 -7.18 24.26
N PRO A 115 1.39 -7.29 24.99
CA PRO A 115 2.73 -7.19 24.40
C PRO A 115 2.97 -8.16 23.22
N ASP A 116 2.45 -9.38 23.30
CA ASP A 116 2.53 -10.37 22.23
C ASP A 116 1.75 -9.95 20.96
N GLN A 117 0.56 -9.37 21.12
CA GLN A 117 -0.21 -8.80 20.00
C GLN A 117 0.56 -7.66 19.33
N LYS A 118 1.14 -6.74 20.12
CA LYS A 118 1.97 -5.64 19.60
C LYS A 118 3.15 -6.16 18.80
N LEU A 119 3.91 -7.13 19.31
CA LEU A 119 5.05 -7.74 18.60
C LEU A 119 4.60 -8.43 17.30
N LYS A 120 3.47 -9.14 17.32
CA LYS A 120 2.89 -9.76 16.13
C LYS A 120 2.53 -8.73 15.07
N ILE A 121 1.93 -7.60 15.46
CA ILE A 121 1.56 -6.52 14.54
C ILE A 121 2.80 -5.87 13.92
N ILE A 122 3.83 -5.57 14.71
CA ILE A 122 5.09 -5.01 14.20
C ILE A 122 5.74 -5.97 13.20
N ASN A 123 5.84 -7.26 13.55
CA ASN A 123 6.40 -8.29 12.67
C ASN A 123 5.57 -8.46 11.39
N LEU A 124 4.24 -8.36 11.48
CA LEU A 124 3.34 -8.45 10.34
C LEU A 124 3.62 -7.34 9.32
N PHE A 125 3.67 -6.08 9.77
CA PHE A 125 3.96 -4.93 8.89
C PHE A 125 5.39 -5.01 8.33
N ALA A 126 6.39 -5.38 9.14
CA ALA A 126 7.76 -5.57 8.68
C ALA A 126 7.88 -6.65 7.60
N LYS A 127 7.16 -7.77 7.73
CA LYS A 127 7.11 -8.82 6.71
C LYS A 127 6.38 -8.37 5.44
N ALA A 128 5.29 -7.61 5.59
CA ALA A 128 4.49 -7.15 4.45
C ALA A 128 5.27 -6.17 3.57
N CYS A 129 6.12 -5.30 4.13
CA CYS A 129 6.96 -4.39 3.36
C CYS A 129 8.33 -4.97 2.98
N GLY A 130 8.73 -6.07 3.58
CA GLY A 130 10.08 -6.66 3.45
C GLY A 130 10.30 -7.53 2.21
N PRO A 131 11.41 -8.33 2.21
CA PRO A 131 11.91 -9.08 1.05
C PRO A 131 11.02 -10.25 0.60
N LYS A 132 9.97 -10.60 1.34
CA LYS A 132 8.96 -11.60 0.97
C LYS A 132 7.57 -10.98 0.80
N GLY A 133 7.51 -9.68 0.68
CA GLY A 133 6.31 -8.87 0.51
C GLY A 133 6.50 -7.82 -0.58
N MET A 134 6.27 -6.56 -0.24
CA MET A 134 6.23 -5.44 -1.20
C MET A 134 7.53 -5.27 -1.98
N VAL A 135 8.70 -5.42 -1.35
CA VAL A 135 10.01 -5.30 -2.04
C VAL A 135 10.18 -6.41 -3.09
N GLU A 136 9.79 -7.65 -2.79
CA GLU A 136 9.79 -8.75 -3.77
C GLU A 136 8.83 -8.45 -4.92
N GLY A 137 7.63 -7.94 -4.59
CA GLY A 137 6.64 -7.55 -5.60
C GLY A 137 7.18 -6.49 -6.55
N GLN A 138 7.84 -5.46 -6.02
CA GLN A 138 8.48 -4.41 -6.81
C GLN A 138 9.63 -4.94 -7.67
N SER A 139 10.47 -5.81 -7.12
CA SER A 139 11.55 -6.44 -7.88
C SER A 139 11.05 -7.27 -9.07
N ARG A 140 9.95 -8.01 -8.86
CA ARG A 140 9.32 -8.79 -9.95
C ARG A 140 8.63 -7.91 -10.96
N ASP A 141 8.01 -6.81 -10.55
CA ASP A 141 7.37 -5.83 -11.43
C ASP A 141 8.40 -5.24 -12.42
N LEU A 142 9.51 -4.72 -11.90
CA LEU A 142 10.62 -4.23 -12.73
C LEU A 142 11.21 -5.34 -13.64
N ALA A 143 11.37 -6.54 -13.10
CA ALA A 143 11.90 -7.66 -13.89
C ALA A 143 10.94 -8.12 -15.00
N ALA A 144 9.65 -7.80 -14.91
CA ALA A 144 8.63 -8.13 -15.90
C ALA A 144 8.48 -7.07 -17.02
N GLU A 145 9.07 -5.88 -16.86
CA GLU A 145 8.99 -4.82 -17.86
C GLU A 145 9.54 -5.29 -19.21
N GLY A 146 8.81 -4.98 -20.27
CA GLY A 146 9.15 -5.39 -21.64
C GLY A 146 9.05 -6.90 -21.91
N LYS A 147 8.59 -7.71 -20.94
CA LYS A 147 8.46 -9.16 -21.09
C LYS A 147 7.00 -9.60 -21.18
N LYS A 148 6.76 -10.68 -21.92
CA LYS A 148 5.45 -11.34 -21.90
C LYS A 148 5.36 -12.23 -20.67
N ILE A 149 4.50 -11.90 -19.76
CA ILE A 149 4.16 -12.72 -18.59
C ILE A 149 2.71 -13.23 -18.69
N ASN A 150 2.40 -14.27 -17.96
CA ASN A 150 1.04 -14.78 -17.89
C ASN A 150 0.25 -14.12 -16.74
N ILE A 151 -1.06 -14.34 -16.72
CA ILE A 151 -1.96 -13.74 -15.75
C ILE A 151 -1.67 -14.17 -14.30
N LYS A 152 -1.14 -15.38 -14.09
CA LYS A 152 -0.81 -15.86 -12.74
C LYS A 152 0.42 -15.16 -12.18
N ASP A 153 1.40 -14.89 -13.03
CA ASP A 153 2.60 -14.14 -12.64
C ASP A 153 2.23 -12.70 -12.32
N LEU A 154 1.32 -12.09 -13.10
CA LEU A 154 0.80 -10.74 -12.81
C LEU A 154 -0.02 -10.71 -11.50
N ASP A 155 -0.88 -11.70 -11.26
CA ASP A 155 -1.62 -11.84 -9.99
C ASP A 155 -0.66 -11.88 -8.78
N GLU A 156 0.45 -12.62 -8.90
CA GLU A 156 1.45 -12.74 -7.84
C GLU A 156 2.23 -11.44 -7.63
N ILE A 157 2.62 -10.75 -8.70
CA ILE A 157 3.27 -9.43 -8.63
C ILE A 157 2.37 -8.44 -7.88
N HIS A 158 1.11 -8.33 -8.28
CA HIS A 158 0.16 -7.43 -7.64
C HIS A 158 -0.16 -7.81 -6.20
N TYR A 159 -0.24 -9.12 -5.90
CA TYR A 159 -0.42 -9.57 -4.55
C TYR A 159 0.76 -9.19 -3.66
N LEU A 160 1.99 -9.37 -4.12
CA LEU A 160 3.18 -9.02 -3.35
C LEU A 160 3.35 -7.50 -3.23
N LYS A 161 3.30 -6.77 -4.35
CA LYS A 161 3.54 -5.32 -4.40
C LYS A 161 2.46 -4.52 -3.64
N THR A 162 1.20 -4.94 -3.74
CA THR A 162 0.04 -4.19 -3.21
C THR A 162 -0.76 -4.98 -2.18
N GLY A 163 -1.10 -6.22 -2.49
CA GLY A 163 -2.00 -7.07 -1.70
C GLY A 163 -1.47 -7.39 -0.30
N LYS A 164 -0.17 -7.64 -0.15
CA LYS A 164 0.46 -7.98 1.13
C LYS A 164 0.27 -6.89 2.20
N LEU A 165 0.40 -5.63 1.83
CA LEU A 165 0.20 -4.54 2.78
C LEU A 165 -1.28 -4.34 3.12
N ILE A 166 -2.18 -4.53 2.15
CA ILE A 166 -3.64 -4.53 2.38
C ILE A 166 -4.02 -5.67 3.33
N GLU A 167 -3.51 -6.87 3.07
CA GLU A 167 -3.71 -8.05 3.94
C GLU A 167 -3.21 -7.77 5.36
N ALA A 168 -2.01 -7.17 5.51
CA ALA A 168 -1.46 -6.81 6.82
C ALA A 168 -2.32 -5.79 7.58
N CYS A 169 -2.91 -4.82 6.90
CA CYS A 169 -3.85 -3.87 7.53
C CYS A 169 -5.08 -4.61 8.12
N VAL A 170 -5.64 -5.56 7.40
CA VAL A 170 -6.79 -6.35 7.87
C VAL A 170 -6.38 -7.32 8.97
N GLU A 171 -5.27 -8.06 8.79
CA GLU A 171 -4.77 -9.04 9.75
C GLU A 171 -4.39 -8.40 11.09
N SER A 172 -3.84 -7.17 11.06
CA SER A 172 -3.46 -6.45 12.27
C SER A 172 -4.64 -6.25 13.23
N ILE A 173 -5.84 -6.05 12.70
CA ILE A 173 -7.07 -5.93 13.48
C ILE A 173 -7.57 -7.31 13.95
N CYS A 174 -7.42 -8.33 13.13
CA CYS A 174 -7.74 -9.71 13.56
C CYS A 174 -6.89 -10.15 14.78
N ILE A 175 -5.63 -9.70 14.85
CA ILE A 175 -4.73 -9.97 15.99
C ILE A 175 -5.25 -9.33 17.28
N LEU A 176 -5.92 -8.18 17.20
CA LEU A 176 -6.48 -7.48 18.37
C LEU A 176 -7.73 -8.15 18.92
N LYS A 177 -8.46 -8.92 18.11
CA LYS A 177 -9.72 -9.52 18.49
C LYS A 177 -9.50 -10.88 19.18
N ASP A 178 -9.60 -10.89 20.50
CA ASP A 178 -9.56 -12.14 21.26
C ASP A 178 -10.75 -13.04 20.88
N GLY A 179 -10.49 -14.32 20.81
CA GLY A 179 -11.53 -15.33 20.53
C GLY A 179 -11.96 -15.42 19.05
N LEU A 180 -11.34 -14.66 18.15
CA LEU A 180 -11.64 -14.78 16.72
C LEU A 180 -11.24 -16.17 16.19
N LEU A 181 -12.16 -16.87 15.56
CA LEU A 181 -11.92 -18.22 15.07
C LEU A 181 -10.97 -18.19 13.86
N LYS A 182 -10.12 -19.19 13.73
CA LYS A 182 -9.17 -19.32 12.61
C LYS A 182 -9.86 -19.27 11.23
N LYS A 183 -11.08 -19.83 11.12
CA LYS A 183 -11.87 -19.77 9.91
C LYS A 183 -12.26 -18.33 9.53
N ASP A 184 -12.60 -17.49 10.52
CA ASP A 184 -13.00 -16.11 10.30
C ASP A 184 -11.79 -15.25 9.93
N VAL A 185 -10.65 -15.45 10.59
CA VAL A 185 -9.39 -14.82 10.16
C VAL A 185 -9.08 -15.16 8.71
N LYS A 186 -9.17 -16.45 8.33
CA LYS A 186 -8.96 -16.89 6.94
C LYS A 186 -9.93 -16.23 5.96
N ALA A 187 -11.17 -16.03 6.36
CA ALA A 187 -12.20 -15.34 5.57
C ALA A 187 -11.81 -13.86 5.34
N PHE A 188 -11.44 -13.12 6.39
CA PHE A 188 -11.00 -11.73 6.28
C PHE A 188 -9.71 -11.57 5.43
N LEU A 189 -8.75 -12.49 5.55
CA LEU A 189 -7.56 -12.47 4.71
C LEU A 189 -7.90 -12.77 3.23
N ASN A 190 -8.82 -13.67 2.96
CA ASN A 190 -9.30 -13.94 1.60
C ASN A 190 -10.05 -12.74 1.02
N PHE A 191 -10.88 -12.05 1.84
CA PHE A 191 -11.47 -10.76 1.46
C PHE A 191 -10.38 -9.74 1.08
N ALA A 192 -9.37 -9.53 1.95
CA ALA A 192 -8.30 -8.57 1.72
C ALA A 192 -7.52 -8.85 0.42
N ARG A 193 -7.25 -10.13 0.11
CA ARG A 193 -6.60 -10.57 -1.14
C ARG A 193 -7.42 -10.24 -2.37
N LYS A 194 -8.71 -10.61 -2.37
CA LYS A 194 -9.61 -10.33 -3.49
C LYS A 194 -9.80 -8.84 -3.70
N PHE A 195 -9.96 -8.09 -2.61
CA PHE A 195 -10.06 -6.64 -2.64
C PHE A 195 -8.79 -5.99 -3.20
N GLY A 196 -7.61 -6.39 -2.72
CA GLY A 196 -6.32 -5.86 -3.19
C GLY A 196 -6.09 -6.13 -4.68
N LEU A 197 -6.45 -7.33 -5.15
CA LEU A 197 -6.34 -7.68 -6.56
C LEU A 197 -7.33 -6.90 -7.42
N ALA A 198 -8.60 -6.80 -6.99
CA ALA A 198 -9.62 -6.00 -7.68
C ALA A 198 -9.20 -4.51 -7.76
N PHE A 199 -8.62 -4.00 -6.68
CA PHE A 199 -8.12 -2.63 -6.63
C PHE A 199 -7.02 -2.40 -7.69
N GLN A 200 -6.07 -3.32 -7.80
CA GLN A 200 -4.98 -3.20 -8.78
C GLN A 200 -5.49 -3.34 -10.22
N ILE A 201 -6.37 -4.31 -10.50
CA ILE A 201 -7.02 -4.41 -11.82
C ILE A 201 -7.74 -3.11 -12.17
N LYS A 202 -8.40 -2.48 -11.18
CA LYS A 202 -9.08 -1.20 -11.39
C LYS A 202 -8.11 -0.05 -11.68
N ASP A 203 -6.94 -0.03 -11.04
CA ASP A 203 -5.90 0.96 -11.32
C ASP A 203 -5.37 0.79 -12.77
N ASP A 204 -5.10 -0.45 -13.22
CA ASP A 204 -4.69 -0.75 -14.61
C ASP A 204 -5.77 -0.32 -15.64
N ILE A 205 -7.05 -0.55 -15.33
CA ILE A 205 -8.16 -0.11 -16.18
C ILE A 205 -8.24 1.43 -16.23
N LEU A 206 -8.02 2.10 -15.11
CA LEU A 206 -8.08 3.56 -15.03
C LEU A 206 -6.91 4.21 -15.78
N ASP A 207 -5.74 3.57 -15.85
CA ASP A 207 -4.63 4.06 -16.67
C ASP A 207 -5.00 4.12 -18.16
N VAL A 208 -5.89 3.22 -18.64
CA VAL A 208 -6.35 3.20 -20.02
C VAL A 208 -7.57 4.10 -20.26
N LEU A 209 -8.55 4.12 -19.34
CA LEU A 209 -9.87 4.74 -19.54
C LEU A 209 -10.13 5.96 -18.66
N GLY A 210 -9.22 6.28 -17.77
CA GLY A 210 -9.48 7.28 -16.75
C GLY A 210 -9.51 8.72 -17.26
N ASP A 211 -9.63 9.63 -16.30
CA ASP A 211 -9.53 11.07 -16.48
C ASP A 211 -8.25 11.55 -15.78
N GLU A 212 -7.29 12.07 -16.52
CA GLU A 212 -6.00 12.52 -15.98
C GLU A 212 -6.15 13.46 -14.78
N LYS A 213 -7.17 14.36 -14.82
CA LYS A 213 -7.44 15.28 -13.71
C LYS A 213 -7.87 14.55 -12.41
N LYS A 214 -8.54 13.40 -12.54
CA LYS A 214 -8.98 12.59 -11.38
C LYS A 214 -7.92 11.62 -10.89
N ILE A 215 -7.11 11.11 -11.81
CA ILE A 215 -6.03 10.15 -11.50
C ILE A 215 -4.81 10.88 -10.96
N GLY A 216 -4.53 12.08 -11.47
CA GLY A 216 -3.39 12.91 -11.06
C GLY A 216 -2.06 12.47 -11.68
N LYS A 217 -2.09 11.69 -12.77
CA LYS A 217 -0.96 11.32 -13.63
C LYS A 217 -1.44 11.21 -15.09
N PRO A 218 -0.53 11.28 -16.11
CA PRO A 218 -0.87 11.03 -17.51
C PRO A 218 -1.49 9.64 -17.71
N LEU A 219 -2.40 9.53 -18.70
CA LEU A 219 -2.94 8.23 -19.13
C LEU A 219 -1.91 7.44 -19.94
N ASN A 220 -2.13 6.11 -20.02
CA ASN A 220 -1.27 5.16 -20.74
C ASN A 220 0.20 5.15 -20.27
N SER A 221 0.49 5.68 -19.08
CA SER A 221 1.85 5.68 -18.53
C SER A 221 2.43 4.27 -18.40
N ASP A 222 1.59 3.28 -18.05
CA ASP A 222 2.00 1.89 -17.95
C ASP A 222 2.35 1.28 -19.31
N SER A 223 1.60 1.64 -20.37
CA SER A 223 1.89 1.21 -21.74
C SER A 223 3.19 1.83 -22.29
N GLU A 224 3.44 3.12 -22.02
CA GLU A 224 4.68 3.80 -22.43
C GLU A 224 5.91 3.18 -21.76
N LYS A 225 5.78 2.67 -20.54
CA LYS A 225 6.82 1.97 -19.77
C LYS A 225 6.88 0.48 -20.06
N ASN A 226 6.11 -0.03 -21.04
CA ASN A 226 6.00 -1.45 -21.35
C ASN A 226 5.68 -2.34 -20.12
N LYS A 227 4.89 -1.83 -19.18
CA LYS A 227 4.45 -2.60 -18.01
C LYS A 227 3.43 -3.67 -18.40
N ALA A 228 3.50 -4.79 -17.72
CA ALA A 228 2.50 -5.83 -17.83
C ALA A 228 1.25 -5.41 -17.04
N THR A 229 0.12 -5.26 -17.72
CA THR A 229 -1.16 -4.88 -17.12
C THR A 229 -2.26 -5.87 -17.50
N TYR A 230 -3.35 -5.91 -16.74
CA TYR A 230 -4.50 -6.75 -17.08
C TYR A 230 -5.09 -6.41 -18.45
N PRO A 231 -5.33 -5.13 -18.81
CA PRO A 231 -5.81 -4.79 -20.15
C PRO A 231 -4.88 -5.27 -21.27
N ALA A 232 -3.56 -5.25 -21.06
CA ALA A 232 -2.59 -5.71 -22.06
C ALA A 232 -2.59 -7.24 -22.21
N ILE A 233 -2.83 -8.02 -21.14
CA ILE A 233 -2.75 -9.48 -21.16
C ILE A 233 -4.09 -10.13 -21.58
N ILE A 234 -5.22 -9.68 -21.04
CA ILE A 234 -6.53 -10.31 -21.25
C ILE A 234 -7.55 -9.40 -21.94
N GLY A 235 -7.17 -8.18 -22.27
CA GLY A 235 -8.06 -7.19 -22.85
C GLY A 235 -8.92 -6.45 -21.82
N LEU A 236 -9.35 -5.25 -22.18
CA LEU A 236 -10.05 -4.32 -21.28
C LEU A 236 -11.34 -4.89 -20.72
N LYS A 237 -12.21 -5.48 -21.58
CA LYS A 237 -13.51 -6.04 -21.17
C LYS A 237 -13.33 -7.18 -20.16
N ALA A 238 -12.45 -8.13 -20.43
CA ALA A 238 -12.18 -9.24 -19.51
C ALA A 238 -11.57 -8.74 -18.18
N SER A 239 -10.79 -7.66 -18.20
CA SER A 239 -10.27 -7.03 -16.98
C SER A 239 -11.38 -6.44 -16.13
N GLN A 240 -12.35 -5.74 -16.75
CA GLN A 240 -13.53 -5.19 -16.07
C GLN A 240 -14.37 -6.31 -15.42
N GLU A 241 -14.71 -7.35 -16.18
CA GLU A 241 -15.48 -8.51 -15.69
C GLU A 241 -14.76 -9.21 -14.52
N ARG A 242 -13.40 -9.34 -14.61
CA ARG A 242 -12.60 -9.92 -13.54
C ARG A 242 -12.62 -9.07 -12.27
N ALA A 243 -12.45 -7.74 -12.38
CA ALA A 243 -12.51 -6.84 -11.25
C ALA A 243 -13.87 -6.89 -10.54
N GLU A 244 -14.97 -6.84 -11.30
CA GLU A 244 -16.34 -6.94 -10.78
C GLU A 244 -16.57 -8.26 -10.06
N LYS A 245 -16.16 -9.38 -10.67
CA LYS A 245 -16.26 -10.70 -10.05
C LYS A 245 -15.49 -10.79 -8.73
N LEU A 246 -14.27 -10.25 -8.68
CA LEU A 246 -13.47 -10.25 -7.45
C LEU A 246 -14.12 -9.41 -6.35
N CYS A 247 -14.69 -8.24 -6.70
CA CYS A 247 -15.44 -7.42 -5.75
C CYS A 247 -16.66 -8.16 -5.20
N PHE A 248 -17.44 -8.79 -6.09
CA PHE A 248 -18.61 -9.57 -5.68
C PHE A 248 -18.23 -10.77 -4.80
N ASP A 249 -17.19 -11.50 -5.18
CA ASP A 249 -16.68 -12.63 -4.40
C ASP A 249 -16.09 -12.17 -3.05
N ALA A 250 -15.49 -10.98 -2.98
CA ALA A 250 -15.02 -10.41 -1.73
C ALA A 250 -16.18 -10.08 -0.78
N LEU A 251 -17.22 -9.43 -1.30
CA LEU A 251 -18.41 -9.08 -0.50
C LEU A 251 -19.16 -10.31 0.04
N LYS A 252 -19.16 -11.42 -0.69
CA LYS A 252 -19.78 -12.67 -0.21
C LYS A 252 -19.05 -13.34 0.95
N ILE A 253 -17.83 -12.95 1.21
CA ILE A 253 -17.00 -13.52 2.29
C ILE A 253 -17.35 -12.87 3.64
N LEU A 254 -17.74 -11.59 3.61
CA LEU A 254 -18.17 -10.82 4.78
C LEU A 254 -19.60 -11.13 5.20
#